data_b2bd6eeb54aece458df7c8f67dedd0bd
#
_entry.id   b2bd6eeb54aece458df7c8f67dedd0bd
#
_cell.length_a   1.000
_cell.length_b   1.000
_cell.length_c   1.000
_cell.angle_alpha   90.00
_cell.angle_beta   90.00
_cell.angle_gamma   90.00
#
_symmetry.space_group_name_H-M   'P 1'
#
loop_
_entity.id
_entity.type
_entity.pdbx_description
1 polymer ?
#
loop_
_entity_poly.entity_id
_entity_poly.type
_entity_poly.pdbx_seq_one_letter_code
_entity_poly.pdbx_strand_id
1 'polypeptide(L)'
;MNLFGYRGVSRNGDYFSNEYKQYLCFSVKFSSFNLTHRRNRQNWTDAQQETHDLIKSLHNGGMGYRKIAQYLNERDIKTARGNSWKNTQVFSVLKRYRQRQNREEVRETPSDIEFGKMELVWIKEKII
;
A
#
# COMPACT_ATOMS: atom_id res chain seq x y z
N MET A 1 -17.43 3.57 -22.83
CA MET A 1 -18.53 2.63 -23.07
C MET A 1 -19.81 3.18 -22.49
N ASN A 2 -20.75 3.53 -23.32
CA ASN A 2 -22.02 4.09 -22.88
C ASN A 2 -22.95 2.94 -22.50
N LEU A 3 -22.85 2.47 -21.29
CA LEU A 3 -23.56 1.25 -20.88
C LEU A 3 -25.08 1.44 -20.77
N PHE A 4 -25.57 2.63 -20.46
CA PHE A 4 -26.98 2.88 -20.23
C PHE A 4 -27.38 4.33 -20.52
N GLY A 5 -27.03 4.85 -21.70
CA GLY A 5 -27.52 6.14 -22.15
C GLY A 5 -28.97 6.02 -22.63
N TYR A 6 -29.90 6.67 -21.96
CA TYR A 6 -31.29 6.72 -22.38
C TYR A 6 -31.59 8.02 -23.11
N ARG A 7 -32.11 7.92 -24.35
CA ARG A 7 -32.69 9.05 -25.06
C ARG A 7 -34.19 8.84 -25.17
N GLY A 8 -34.94 9.72 -24.55
CA GLY A 8 -36.39 9.71 -24.70
C GLY A 8 -36.83 10.35 -26.01
N VAL A 9 -37.84 9.79 -26.63
CA VAL A 9 -38.51 10.39 -27.79
C VAL A 9 -39.85 10.94 -27.32
N SER A 10 -40.15 12.18 -27.68
CA SER A 10 -41.46 12.76 -27.38
C SER A 10 -42.56 12.08 -28.19
N ARG A 11 -43.79 12.15 -27.73
CA ARG A 11 -44.95 11.60 -28.47
C ARG A 11 -45.11 12.18 -29.86
N ASN A 12 -44.55 13.35 -30.15
CA ASN A 12 -44.60 14.02 -31.44
C ASN A 12 -43.41 13.70 -32.34
N GLY A 13 -42.55 12.75 -31.93
CA GLY A 13 -41.38 12.36 -32.71
C GLY A 13 -40.16 13.27 -32.54
N ASP A 14 -40.26 14.30 -31.72
CA ASP A 14 -39.15 15.18 -31.43
C ASP A 14 -38.21 14.55 -30.44
N TYR A 15 -36.94 14.57 -30.79
CA TYR A 15 -35.88 14.13 -29.85
C TYR A 15 -35.59 15.24 -28.85
N PHE A 16 -35.83 14.98 -27.59
CA PHE A 16 -35.32 15.86 -26.54
C PHE A 16 -34.09 15.24 -25.91
N SER A 17 -33.06 16.05 -25.74
CA SER A 17 -31.89 15.62 -24.96
C SER A 17 -32.34 15.50 -23.52
N ASN A 18 -32.42 14.28 -23.02
CA ASN A 18 -32.61 14.06 -21.60
C ASN A 18 -31.39 14.58 -20.86
N GLU A 19 -31.60 15.54 -19.97
CA GLU A 19 -30.59 16.02 -19.05
C GLU A 19 -30.17 14.93 -18.06
N TYR A 20 -30.91 13.82 -18.01
CA TYR A 20 -30.67 12.71 -17.11
C TYR A 20 -30.17 11.49 -17.88
N LYS A 21 -29.07 10.93 -17.39
CA LYS A 21 -28.57 9.64 -17.83
C LYS A 21 -28.73 8.61 -16.73
N GLN A 22 -29.09 7.40 -17.12
CA GLN A 22 -29.22 6.28 -16.21
C GLN A 22 -27.87 5.55 -16.13
N TYR A 23 -27.38 5.36 -14.92
CA TYR A 23 -26.15 4.64 -14.65
C TYR A 23 -26.42 3.47 -13.71
N LEU A 24 -25.78 2.35 -14.01
CA LEU A 24 -25.68 1.26 -13.05
C LEU A 24 -24.53 1.54 -12.10
N CYS A 25 -24.87 1.85 -10.87
CA CYS A 25 -23.89 2.12 -9.81
C CYS A 25 -23.79 0.91 -8.89
N PHE A 26 -22.58 0.52 -8.60
CA PHE A 26 -22.28 -0.49 -7.60
C PHE A 26 -21.00 -0.10 -6.84
N SER A 27 -20.92 -0.48 -5.61
CA SER A 27 -19.74 -0.30 -4.79
C SER A 27 -18.94 -1.58 -4.72
N VAL A 28 -17.63 -1.47 -4.83
CA VAL A 28 -16.71 -2.57 -4.63
C VAL A 28 -15.77 -2.18 -3.50
N LYS A 29 -15.74 -2.97 -2.45
CA LYS A 29 -14.83 -2.78 -1.34
C LYS A 29 -13.72 -3.82 -1.43
N PHE A 30 -12.51 -3.36 -1.50
CA PHE A 30 -11.33 -4.21 -1.46
C PHE A 30 -10.21 -3.52 -0.68
N SER A 31 -9.35 -4.29 -0.05
CA SER A 31 -8.15 -3.79 0.58
C SER A 31 -6.93 -4.20 -0.23
N SER A 32 -6.11 -3.24 -0.60
CA SER A 32 -4.88 -3.51 -1.32
C SER A 32 -3.76 -2.58 -0.87
N PHE A 33 -2.61 -3.17 -0.57
CA PHE A 33 -1.39 -2.41 -0.29
C PHE A 33 -0.73 -1.82 -1.54
N ASN A 34 -1.18 -2.20 -2.72
CA ASN A 34 -0.65 -1.68 -3.98
C ASN A 34 -1.12 -0.27 -4.31
N LEU A 35 -2.12 0.24 -3.58
CA LEU A 35 -2.62 1.60 -3.73
C LEU A 35 -1.75 2.66 -3.06
N THR A 36 -0.83 2.27 -2.19
CA THR A 36 0.10 3.21 -1.58
C THR A 36 1.19 3.62 -2.55
N HIS A 37 1.47 4.93 -2.63
CA HIS A 37 2.48 5.48 -3.52
C HIS A 37 3.83 4.75 -3.41
N ARG A 38 4.40 4.39 -4.55
CA ARG A 38 5.71 3.73 -4.68
C ARG A 38 6.90 4.55 -4.17
N ARG A 39 6.69 5.81 -3.75
CA ARG A 39 7.77 6.76 -3.43
C ARG A 39 8.75 6.31 -2.34
N ASN A 40 8.41 5.32 -1.53
CA ASN A 40 9.27 4.88 -0.42
C ASN A 40 9.64 3.40 -0.45
N ARG A 41 9.64 2.77 -1.61
CA ARG A 41 10.31 1.48 -1.74
C ARG A 41 11.82 1.73 -1.86
N GLN A 42 12.44 2.09 -0.77
CA GLN A 42 13.89 1.95 -0.67
C GLN A 42 14.18 0.47 -0.63
N ASN A 43 14.60 -0.08 -1.76
CA ASN A 43 15.19 -1.39 -1.75
C ASN A 43 16.53 -1.27 -1.02
N TRP A 44 16.71 -2.10 -0.02
CA TRP A 44 18.00 -2.19 0.63
C TRP A 44 19.03 -2.73 -0.35
N THR A 45 20.24 -2.24 -0.27
CA THR A 45 21.36 -2.86 -0.98
C THR A 45 21.66 -4.21 -0.32
N ASP A 46 22.31 -5.11 -1.06
CA ASP A 46 22.63 -6.45 -0.55
C ASP A 46 23.44 -6.38 0.76
N ALA A 47 24.41 -5.46 0.84
CA ALA A 47 25.18 -5.23 2.06
C ALA A 47 24.32 -4.73 3.23
N GLN A 48 23.32 -3.90 2.95
CA GLN A 48 22.36 -3.46 3.98
C GLN A 48 21.47 -4.61 4.43
N GLN A 49 21.05 -5.46 3.50
CA GLN A 49 20.24 -6.62 3.81
C GLN A 49 21.00 -7.58 4.73
N GLU A 50 22.24 -7.91 4.41
CA GLU A 50 23.11 -8.76 5.26
C GLU A 50 23.27 -8.21 6.67
N THR A 51 23.52 -6.90 6.79
CA THR A 51 23.64 -6.25 8.11
C THR A 51 22.32 -6.31 8.88
N HIS A 52 21.20 -6.10 8.21
CA HIS A 52 19.87 -6.14 8.85
C HIS A 52 19.50 -7.56 9.28
N ASP A 53 19.84 -8.56 8.47
CA ASP A 53 19.63 -9.97 8.81
C ASP A 53 20.49 -10.41 10.00
N LEU A 54 21.74 -9.93 10.07
CA LEU A 54 22.60 -10.14 11.21
C LEU A 54 22.01 -9.53 12.49
N ILE A 55 21.56 -8.29 12.45
CA ILE A 55 20.90 -7.62 13.57
C ILE A 55 19.66 -8.41 14.02
N LYS A 56 18.87 -8.88 13.07
CA LYS A 56 17.67 -9.69 13.36
C LYS A 56 18.03 -11.01 14.03
N SER A 57 19.06 -11.71 13.56
CA SER A 57 19.51 -12.98 14.13
C SER A 57 20.04 -12.81 15.55
N LEU A 58 20.84 -11.76 15.81
CA LEU A 58 21.35 -11.43 17.15
C LEU A 58 20.22 -11.09 18.13
N HIS A 59 19.21 -10.37 17.66
CA HIS A 59 18.04 -10.06 18.47
C HIS A 59 17.21 -11.31 18.78
N ASN A 60 17.02 -12.18 17.83
CA ASN A 60 16.34 -13.47 18.03
C ASN A 60 17.11 -14.38 19.01
N GLY A 61 18.44 -14.25 19.05
CA GLY A 61 19.30 -14.91 20.03
C GLY A 61 19.24 -14.31 21.44
N GLY A 62 18.36 -13.32 21.68
CA GLY A 62 18.15 -12.71 23.01
C GLY A 62 19.05 -11.51 23.32
N MET A 63 19.81 -10.99 22.36
CA MET A 63 20.61 -9.79 22.58
C MET A 63 19.76 -8.52 22.60
N GLY A 64 19.98 -7.68 23.60
CA GLY A 64 19.38 -6.35 23.67
C GLY A 64 20.02 -5.36 22.68
N TYR A 65 19.31 -4.30 22.33
CA TYR A 65 19.73 -3.31 21.33
C TYR A 65 21.11 -2.70 21.59
N ARG A 66 21.45 -2.44 22.86
CA ARG A 66 22.75 -1.91 23.26
C ARG A 66 23.88 -2.90 22.98
N LYS A 67 23.68 -4.18 23.32
CA LYS A 67 24.67 -5.23 23.08
C LYS A 67 24.87 -5.49 21.59
N ILE A 68 23.81 -5.42 20.80
CA ILE A 68 23.89 -5.55 19.34
C ILE A 68 24.70 -4.40 18.74
N ALA A 69 24.43 -3.15 19.16
CA ALA A 69 25.20 -1.99 18.71
C ALA A 69 26.69 -2.12 19.07
N GLN A 70 27.00 -2.54 20.27
CA GLN A 70 28.36 -2.80 20.71
C GLN A 70 29.03 -3.90 19.87
N TYR A 71 28.36 -5.01 19.65
CA TYR A 71 28.85 -6.12 18.82
C TYR A 71 29.21 -5.68 17.40
N LEU A 72 28.35 -4.86 16.77
CA LEU A 72 28.60 -4.34 15.43
C LEU A 72 29.79 -3.38 15.41
N ASN A 73 29.91 -2.53 16.40
CA ASN A 73 31.03 -1.58 16.52
C ASN A 73 32.37 -2.28 16.78
N GLU A 74 32.40 -3.31 17.60
CA GLU A 74 33.61 -4.12 17.89
C GLU A 74 34.11 -4.84 16.62
N ARG A 75 33.23 -5.18 15.69
CA ARG A 75 33.58 -5.80 14.41
C ARG A 75 33.77 -4.80 13.27
N ASP A 76 33.78 -3.52 13.59
CA ASP A 76 33.94 -2.41 12.63
C ASP A 76 32.89 -2.41 11.50
N ILE A 77 31.71 -2.98 11.77
CA ILE A 77 30.57 -2.92 10.86
C ILE A 77 29.93 -1.55 11.01
N LYS A 78 30.08 -0.71 10.00
CA LYS A 78 29.54 0.67 10.00
C LYS A 78 28.09 0.71 9.49
N THR A 79 27.40 1.80 9.84
CA THR A 79 26.11 2.12 9.22
C THR A 79 26.30 2.46 7.74
N ALA A 80 25.20 2.50 6.97
CA ALA A 80 25.23 2.89 5.55
C ALA A 80 25.87 4.28 5.31
N ARG A 81 25.88 5.14 6.34
CA ARG A 81 26.52 6.46 6.30
C ARG A 81 27.98 6.46 6.83
N GLY A 82 28.52 5.30 7.16
CA GLY A 82 29.88 5.17 7.70
C GLY A 82 30.02 5.49 9.19
N ASN A 83 28.93 5.65 9.92
CA ASN A 83 28.95 5.96 11.36
C ASN A 83 28.90 4.70 12.23
N SER A 84 29.28 4.84 13.49
CA SER A 84 29.12 3.79 14.49
C SER A 84 27.64 3.57 14.84
N TRP A 85 27.32 2.35 15.21
CA TRP A 85 25.95 1.97 15.59
C TRP A 85 25.59 2.47 16.99
N LYS A 86 24.36 3.00 17.10
CA LYS A 86 23.71 3.34 18.37
C LYS A 86 22.52 2.41 18.61
N ASN A 87 22.16 2.21 19.87
CA ASN A 87 21.01 1.39 20.26
C ASN A 87 19.69 1.82 19.58
N THR A 88 19.49 3.13 19.43
CA THR A 88 18.31 3.70 18.73
C THR A 88 18.25 3.32 17.25
N GLN A 89 19.40 3.22 16.60
CA GLN A 89 19.49 2.81 15.20
C GLN A 89 19.17 1.31 15.04
N VAL A 90 19.69 0.47 15.94
CA VAL A 90 19.37 -0.96 15.99
C VAL A 90 17.87 -1.16 16.17
N PHE A 91 17.26 -0.44 17.10
CA PHE A 91 15.80 -0.46 17.29
C PHE A 91 15.04 -0.06 16.01
N SER A 92 15.48 1.01 15.35
CA SER A 92 14.85 1.50 14.11
C SER A 92 14.95 0.48 12.98
N VAL A 93 16.09 -0.20 12.84
CA VAL A 93 16.28 -1.27 11.86
C VAL A 93 15.33 -2.43 12.12
N LEU A 94 15.23 -2.90 13.35
CA LEU A 94 14.33 -4.00 13.71
C LEU A 94 12.85 -3.64 13.53
N LYS A 95 12.48 -2.40 13.85
CA LYS A 95 11.13 -1.88 13.59
C LYS A 95 10.79 -1.89 12.11
N ARG A 96 11.69 -1.39 11.26
CA ARG A 96 11.51 -1.38 9.80
C ARG A 96 11.49 -2.78 9.21
N TYR A 97 12.31 -3.67 9.71
CA TYR A 97 12.33 -5.07 9.30
C TYR A 97 10.98 -5.75 9.56
N ARG A 98 10.43 -5.57 10.76
CA ARG A 98 9.09 -6.09 11.12
C ARG A 98 7.99 -5.49 10.24
N GLN A 99 8.04 -4.18 9.99
CA GLN A 99 7.08 -3.52 9.10
C GLN A 99 7.15 -4.06 7.66
N ARG A 100 8.35 -4.38 7.18
CA ARG A 100 8.53 -4.97 5.86
C ARG A 100 7.94 -6.38 5.79
N GLN A 101 8.23 -7.22 6.77
CA GLN A 101 7.66 -8.57 6.85
C GLN A 101 6.13 -8.54 6.86
N ASN A 102 5.53 -7.69 7.69
CA ASN A 102 4.08 -7.54 7.74
C ASN A 102 3.49 -7.09 6.39
N ARG A 103 4.18 -6.24 5.65
CA ARG A 103 3.73 -5.83 4.31
C ARG A 103 3.80 -6.95 3.29
N GLU A 104 4.83 -7.78 3.36
CA GLU A 104 4.97 -8.93 2.47
C GLU A 104 3.90 -9.98 2.77
N GLU A 105 3.68 -10.29 4.04
CA GLU A 105 2.62 -11.19 4.48
C GLU A 105 1.22 -10.75 4.02
N VAL A 106 0.92 -9.46 4.16
CA VAL A 106 -0.38 -8.92 3.69
C VAL A 106 -0.51 -8.93 2.17
N ARG A 107 0.59 -8.85 1.43
CA ARG A 107 0.55 -8.97 -0.04
C ARG A 107 0.21 -10.37 -0.52
N GLU A 108 0.61 -11.38 0.22
CA GLU A 108 0.35 -12.78 -0.09
C GLU A 108 -1.07 -13.20 0.28
N THR A 109 -1.72 -12.47 1.19
CA THR A 109 -3.12 -12.73 1.52
C THR A 109 -4.02 -12.13 0.44
N PRO A 110 -4.85 -12.95 -0.25
CA PRO A 110 -5.82 -12.43 -1.19
C PRO A 110 -6.84 -11.56 -0.44
N SER A 111 -7.06 -10.36 -0.94
CA SER A 111 -8.12 -9.51 -0.40
C SER A 111 -9.47 -10.04 -0.89
N ASP A 112 -10.38 -10.30 0.02
CA ASP A 112 -11.75 -10.58 -0.33
C ASP A 112 -12.39 -9.35 -0.94
N ILE A 113 -12.96 -9.52 -2.13
CA ILE A 113 -13.67 -8.46 -2.83
C ILE A 113 -15.13 -8.51 -2.38
N GLU A 114 -15.58 -7.47 -1.69
CA GLU A 114 -16.98 -7.32 -1.31
C GLU A 114 -17.70 -6.45 -2.36
N PHE A 115 -18.74 -7.00 -2.96
CA PHE A 115 -19.62 -6.25 -3.83
C PHE A 115 -20.77 -5.65 -3.01
N GLY A 116 -20.93 -4.34 -3.12
CA GLY A 116 -22.06 -3.66 -2.53
C GLY A 116 -23.33 -3.78 -3.38
N LYS A 117 -24.37 -3.13 -2.91
CA LYS A 117 -25.67 -3.11 -3.58
C LYS A 117 -25.58 -2.46 -4.95
N MET A 118 -26.18 -3.08 -5.96
CA MET A 118 -26.35 -2.50 -7.28
C MET A 118 -27.60 -1.63 -7.32
N GLU A 119 -27.47 -0.43 -7.81
CA GLU A 119 -28.56 0.54 -7.93
C GLU A 119 -28.53 1.20 -9.31
N LEU A 120 -29.70 1.42 -9.88
CA LEU A 120 -29.86 2.26 -11.05
C LEU A 120 -30.05 3.71 -10.56
N VAL A 121 -29.15 4.59 -10.96
CA VAL A 121 -29.14 5.98 -10.56
C VAL A 121 -29.30 6.88 -11.76
N TRP A 122 -30.21 7.85 -11.67
CA TRP A 122 -30.36 8.91 -12.66
C TRP A 122 -29.48 10.10 -12.29
N ILE A 123 -28.54 10.42 -13.15
CA ILE A 123 -27.65 11.56 -12.94
C ILE A 123 -27.96 12.63 -13.97
N LYS A 124 -28.22 13.85 -13.49
CA LYS A 124 -28.39 15.02 -14.33
C LYS A 124 -27.05 15.48 -14.86
N GLU A 125 -26.88 15.48 -16.19
CA GLU A 125 -25.72 16.12 -16.80
C GLU A 125 -25.90 17.65 -16.77
N LYS A 126 -24.89 18.35 -16.25
CA LYS A 126 -24.79 19.78 -16.46
C LYS A 126 -24.35 20.03 -17.89
N ILE A 127 -25.26 20.51 -18.70
CA ILE A 127 -24.92 21.10 -20.00
C ILE A 127 -24.33 22.47 -19.72
N ILE A 128 -23.05 22.63 -19.98
CA ILE A 128 -22.38 23.92 -19.97
C ILE A 128 -22.60 24.58 -21.30
#